data_622acf12e5f0b142cee988e661a4aeec
#
_entry.id   622acf12e5f0b142cee988e661a4aeec
#
_cell.length_a   1.000
_cell.length_b   1.000
_cell.length_c   1.000
_cell.angle_alpha   90.00
_cell.angle_beta   90.00
_cell.angle_gamma   90.00
#
_symmetry.space_group_name_H-M   'P 1'
#
loop_
_entity.id
_entity.type
_entity.pdbx_description
1 polymer ?
#
loop_
_entity_poly.entity_id
_entity_poly.type
_entity_poly.pdbx_seq_one_letter_code
_entity_poly.pdbx_strand_id
1 'polypeptide(L)'
;MDCLSQFRATLDNYRTHGWQLARVLMTTKTLEALRRETATDETRAKVDDGDAGLKFENVAARESELDAMWFRRASSGGREAWELRLAAEPYALFEMFEADEAEEDREDVRREMEARARMKNEG
;
A
#
# COMPACT_ATOMS: atom_id res chain seq x y z
N MET A 1 5.41 -1.20 19.05
CA MET A 1 5.93 -1.19 17.69
C MET A 1 5.17 -0.19 16.87
N ASP A 2 5.87 0.66 16.15
CA ASP A 2 5.17 1.71 15.44
C ASP A 2 4.65 1.23 14.10
N CYS A 3 3.80 2.05 13.49
CA CYS A 3 3.16 1.69 12.25
C CYS A 3 4.14 1.43 11.12
N LEU A 4 5.18 2.23 11.03
CA LEU A 4 6.13 2.06 9.95
C LEU A 4 6.90 0.77 10.06
N SER A 5 7.18 0.33 11.27
CA SER A 5 7.82 -0.97 11.47
C SER A 5 6.90 -2.09 10.99
N GLN A 6 5.61 -1.95 11.24
CA GLN A 6 4.65 -2.96 10.79
C GLN A 6 4.57 -2.98 9.26
N PHE A 7 4.60 -1.79 8.63
CA PHE A 7 4.62 -1.73 7.19
C PHE A 7 5.84 -2.45 6.64
N ARG A 8 7.02 -2.20 7.22
CA ARG A 8 8.24 -2.80 6.72
C ARG A 8 8.29 -4.30 6.90
N ALA A 9 7.84 -4.78 8.05
CA ALA A 9 7.83 -6.22 8.31
C ALA A 9 6.91 -6.93 7.32
N THR A 10 5.73 -6.36 7.07
CA THR A 10 4.79 -6.94 6.14
C THR A 10 5.35 -6.92 4.72
N LEU A 11 5.97 -5.81 4.34
CA LEU A 11 6.55 -5.68 3.01
C LEU A 11 7.63 -6.73 2.79
N ASP A 12 8.52 -6.90 3.77
CA ASP A 12 9.58 -7.88 3.63
C ASP A 12 9.03 -9.28 3.45
N ASN A 13 7.98 -9.60 4.18
CA ASN A 13 7.38 -10.91 4.07
C ASN A 13 6.79 -11.14 2.68
N TYR A 14 6.11 -10.14 2.13
CA TYR A 14 5.54 -10.28 0.80
C TYR A 14 6.62 -10.35 -0.28
N ARG A 15 7.67 -9.55 -0.13
CA ARG A 15 8.76 -9.58 -1.10
C ARG A 15 9.45 -10.93 -1.14
N THR A 16 9.58 -11.57 0.01
CA THR A 16 10.17 -12.89 0.10
C THR A 16 9.36 -13.90 -0.73
N HIS A 17 8.08 -13.66 -0.88
CA HIS A 17 7.21 -14.56 -1.63
C HIS A 17 6.94 -14.08 -3.06
N GLY A 18 7.75 -13.15 -3.55
CA GLY A 18 7.67 -12.75 -4.95
C GLY A 18 6.68 -11.66 -5.27
N TRP A 19 6.09 -11.03 -4.25
CA TRP A 19 5.15 -9.95 -4.47
C TRP A 19 5.88 -8.63 -4.63
N GLN A 20 5.28 -7.72 -5.37
CA GLN A 20 5.82 -6.38 -5.56
C GLN A 20 4.87 -5.37 -4.93
N LEU A 21 5.43 -4.37 -4.27
CA LEU A 21 4.62 -3.31 -3.68
C LEU A 21 4.11 -2.41 -4.80
N ALA A 22 2.79 -2.25 -4.88
CA ALA A 22 2.18 -1.47 -5.94
C ALA A 22 1.60 -0.15 -5.45
N ARG A 23 1.00 -0.13 -4.27
CA ARG A 23 0.39 1.09 -3.72
C ARG A 23 0.53 1.08 -2.21
N VAL A 24 0.58 2.28 -1.63
CA VAL A 24 0.69 2.44 -0.19
C VAL A 24 -0.41 3.38 0.27
N LEU A 25 -1.18 2.93 1.26
CA LEU A 25 -2.24 3.74 1.86
C LEU A 25 -1.88 4.00 3.31
N MET A 26 -1.96 5.23 3.73
CA MET A 26 -1.59 5.58 5.09
C MET A 26 -2.57 6.58 5.67
N THR A 27 -2.89 6.42 6.95
CA THR A 27 -3.70 7.40 7.65
C THR A 27 -2.87 8.67 7.84
N THR A 28 -3.53 9.75 8.19
CA THR A 28 -2.84 11.01 8.44
C THR A 28 -1.73 10.84 9.48
N LYS A 29 -2.03 10.09 10.54
CA LYS A 29 -1.06 9.87 11.59
C LYS A 29 0.18 9.14 11.09
N THR A 30 -0.01 8.13 10.26
CA THR A 30 1.10 7.37 9.71
C THR A 30 1.89 8.21 8.70
N LEU A 31 1.20 9.03 7.91
CA LEU A 31 1.88 9.92 6.99
C LEU A 31 2.75 10.92 7.75
N GLU A 32 2.28 11.40 8.88
CA GLU A 32 3.10 12.29 9.68
C GLU A 32 4.34 11.60 10.21
N ALA A 33 4.20 10.34 10.61
CA ALA A 33 5.35 9.58 11.06
C ALA A 33 6.36 9.40 9.93
N LEU A 34 5.86 9.13 8.72
CA LEU A 34 6.73 8.98 7.58
C LEU A 34 7.43 10.31 7.25
N ARG A 35 6.69 11.40 7.33
CA ARG A 35 7.27 12.71 7.07
C ARG A 35 8.37 13.02 8.07
N ARG A 36 8.16 12.71 9.35
CA ARG A 36 9.17 12.96 10.36
C ARG A 36 10.41 12.10 10.12
N GLU A 37 10.21 10.85 9.71
CA GLU A 37 11.35 9.99 9.45
C GLU A 37 12.14 10.50 8.26
N THR A 38 11.45 10.98 7.24
CA THR A 38 12.11 11.53 6.08
C THR A 38 12.83 12.83 6.42
N ALA A 39 12.24 13.62 7.29
CA ALA A 39 12.83 14.90 7.64
C ALA A 39 14.12 14.76 8.44
N THR A 40 14.30 13.64 9.15
CA THR A 40 15.55 13.49 9.90
C THR A 40 16.72 13.18 8.97
N ASP A 41 16.42 12.81 7.73
CA ASP A 41 17.47 12.57 6.77
C ASP A 41 17.69 13.89 6.05
N GLU A 42 18.77 14.59 6.37
CA GLU A 42 18.94 15.90 5.86
C GLU A 42 18.95 16.00 4.36
N THR A 43 19.29 14.97 3.68
CA THR A 43 19.27 15.05 2.24
C THR A 43 17.87 15.17 1.70
N ARG A 44 16.90 14.80 2.53
CA ARG A 44 15.55 14.90 2.09
C ARG A 44 14.91 16.15 2.46
N ALA A 45 15.56 16.95 3.23
CA ALA A 45 14.98 18.18 3.69
C ALA A 45 14.66 19.11 2.57
N LYS A 46 15.27 18.90 1.43
CA LYS A 46 14.98 19.75 0.36
C LYS A 46 13.79 19.38 -0.39
N VAL A 47 13.21 18.27 -0.18
CA VAL A 47 12.02 17.88 -0.86
C VAL A 47 10.94 18.72 -0.29
N ASP A 48 10.39 19.57 -1.11
CA ASP A 48 9.48 20.50 -0.56
C ASP A 48 8.12 20.44 -1.15
N ASP A 49 7.75 19.38 -1.75
CA ASP A 49 6.46 19.29 -2.34
C ASP A 49 5.38 18.87 -1.40
N GLY A 50 5.59 18.99 -0.13
CA GLY A 50 4.60 18.61 0.83
C GLY A 50 4.26 17.15 0.71
N ASP A 51 2.98 16.85 0.76
CA ASP A 51 2.58 15.46 0.79
C ASP A 51 2.75 14.76 -0.54
N ALA A 52 2.80 15.53 -1.61
CA ALA A 52 2.88 14.92 -2.90
C ALA A 52 4.17 14.15 -3.10
N GLY A 53 5.19 14.51 -2.36
CA GLY A 53 6.47 13.85 -2.51
C GLY A 53 6.74 12.72 -1.56
N LEU A 54 5.82 12.41 -0.66
CA LEU A 54 6.04 11.36 0.31
C LEU A 54 6.00 9.99 -0.34
N LYS A 55 7.03 9.22 -0.11
CA LYS A 55 7.10 7.87 -0.64
C LYS A 55 7.55 6.90 0.42
N PHE A 56 7.01 5.69 0.34
CA PHE A 56 7.42 4.61 1.20
C PHE A 56 8.02 3.56 0.27
N GLU A 57 9.31 3.28 0.41
CA GLU A 57 10.00 2.29 -0.42
C GLU A 57 9.79 2.58 -1.91
N ASN A 58 9.91 3.85 -2.26
CA ASN A 58 9.80 4.32 -3.64
C ASN A 58 8.40 4.27 -4.24
N VAL A 59 7.39 4.04 -3.42
CA VAL A 59 6.01 4.05 -3.88
C VAL A 59 5.30 5.20 -3.19
N ALA A 60 4.57 6.00 -3.94
CA ALA A 60 3.89 7.15 -3.38
C ALA A 60 2.91 6.72 -2.29
N ALA A 61 3.00 7.36 -1.14
CA ALA A 61 2.09 7.10 -0.04
C ALA A 61 0.90 8.00 -0.18
N ARG A 62 -0.29 7.42 -0.19
CA ARG A 62 -1.52 8.17 -0.39
C ARG A 62 -2.33 8.18 0.88
N GLU A 63 -2.91 9.30 1.22
CA GLU A 63 -3.72 9.40 2.42
C GLU A 63 -4.99 8.59 2.27
N SER A 64 -5.35 7.88 3.33
CA SER A 64 -6.51 7.02 3.34
C SER A 64 -7.00 6.88 4.77
N GLU A 65 -8.12 6.23 4.94
CA GLU A 65 -8.60 5.89 6.26
C GLU A 65 -8.00 4.58 6.75
N LEU A 66 -7.13 4.00 5.94
CA LEU A 66 -6.49 2.72 6.26
C LEU A 66 -4.98 2.85 6.22
N ASP A 67 -4.31 2.03 7.04
CA ASP A 67 -2.89 1.79 6.87
C ASP A 67 -2.80 0.44 6.18
N ALA A 68 -2.49 0.44 4.91
CA ALA A 68 -2.51 -0.79 4.12
C ALA A 68 -1.58 -0.68 2.93
N MET A 69 -1.31 -1.81 2.31
CA MET A 69 -0.49 -1.86 1.11
C MET A 69 -1.14 -2.76 0.09
N TRP A 70 -1.00 -2.37 -1.17
CA TRP A 70 -1.40 -3.22 -2.27
C TRP A 70 -0.16 -3.89 -2.83
N PHE A 71 -0.26 -5.20 -3.01
CA PHE A 71 0.82 -5.97 -3.63
C PHE A 71 0.32 -6.58 -4.92
N ARG A 72 1.22 -6.78 -5.87
CA ARG A 72 0.86 -7.44 -7.11
C ARG A 72 1.91 -8.44 -7.51
N ARG A 73 1.51 -9.41 -8.29
CA ARG A 73 2.41 -10.44 -8.78
C ARG A 73 1.88 -10.96 -10.10
N ALA A 74 2.77 -11.11 -11.08
CA ALA A 74 2.37 -11.65 -12.36
C ALA A 74 1.99 -13.11 -12.21
N SER A 75 1.01 -13.53 -12.98
CA SER A 75 0.56 -14.90 -12.96
C SER A 75 0.55 -15.44 -14.38
N SER A 76 0.22 -16.71 -14.53
CA SER A 76 0.25 -17.35 -15.84
C SER A 76 -0.82 -16.76 -16.76
N GLY A 77 -0.56 -16.77 -18.03
CA GLY A 77 -1.53 -16.30 -19.02
C GLY A 77 -1.71 -14.81 -19.05
N GLY A 78 -0.75 -14.04 -18.55
CA GLY A 78 -0.87 -12.60 -18.55
C GLY A 78 -1.76 -12.05 -17.46
N ARG A 79 -2.22 -12.90 -16.55
CA ARG A 79 -3.04 -12.44 -15.45
C ARG A 79 -2.17 -11.81 -14.36
N GLU A 80 -2.80 -11.01 -13.50
CA GLU A 80 -2.12 -10.41 -12.38
C GLU A 80 -2.85 -10.69 -11.10
N ALA A 81 -2.12 -11.08 -10.07
CA ALA A 81 -2.70 -11.25 -8.74
C ALA A 81 -2.46 -9.98 -7.96
N TRP A 82 -3.49 -9.49 -7.29
CA TRP A 82 -3.39 -8.30 -6.45
C TRP A 82 -3.93 -8.64 -5.06
N GLU A 83 -3.26 -8.15 -4.05
CA GLU A 83 -3.66 -8.42 -2.68
C GLU A 83 -3.56 -7.15 -1.85
N LEU A 84 -4.65 -6.82 -1.16
CA LEU A 84 -4.68 -5.68 -0.25
C LEU A 84 -4.46 -6.20 1.16
N ARG A 85 -3.40 -5.76 1.82
CA ARG A 85 -3.06 -6.23 3.14
C ARG A 85 -3.04 -5.08 4.13
N LEU A 86 -3.76 -5.22 5.25
CA LEU A 86 -3.69 -4.23 6.32
C LEU A 86 -2.33 -4.33 6.98
N ALA A 87 -1.78 -3.19 7.36
CA ALA A 87 -0.43 -3.19 7.92
C ALA A 87 -0.38 -3.73 9.34
N ALA A 88 -1.39 -3.43 10.13
CA ALA A 88 -1.37 -3.79 11.54
C ALA A 88 -2.10 -5.07 11.90
N GLU A 89 -2.84 -5.64 10.98
CA GLU A 89 -3.64 -6.82 11.26
C GLU A 89 -3.44 -7.85 10.17
N PRO A 90 -3.54 -9.13 10.51
CA PRO A 90 -3.36 -10.17 9.50
C PRO A 90 -4.62 -10.35 8.65
N TYR A 91 -5.02 -9.29 7.97
CA TYR A 91 -6.21 -9.29 7.16
C TYR A 91 -5.83 -8.91 5.73
N ALA A 92 -6.26 -9.70 4.79
CA ALA A 92 -5.94 -9.43 3.38
C ALA A 92 -7.08 -9.83 2.49
N LEU A 93 -7.22 -9.11 1.39
CA LEU A 93 -8.19 -9.42 0.34
C LEU A 93 -7.43 -9.66 -0.94
N PHE A 94 -7.78 -10.71 -1.65
CA PHE A 94 -7.07 -11.14 -2.85
C PHE A 94 -7.97 -11.08 -4.06
N GLU A 95 -7.41 -10.69 -5.20
CA GLU A 95 -8.15 -10.68 -6.46
C GLU A 95 -7.22 -11.06 -7.61
N MET A 96 -7.73 -11.80 -8.57
CA MET A 96 -6.98 -12.15 -9.76
C MET A 96 -7.60 -11.44 -10.94
N PHE A 97 -6.82 -10.65 -11.66
CA PHE A 97 -7.32 -9.93 -12.82
C PHE A 97 -6.89 -10.65 -14.09
N GLU A 98 -7.82 -10.74 -15.05
CA GLU A 98 -7.53 -11.39 -16.32
C GLU A 98 -6.70 -10.47 -17.20
N ALA A 99 -5.99 -11.06 -18.14
CA ALA A 99 -5.09 -10.30 -18.98
C ALA A 99 -5.82 -9.26 -19.82
N ASP A 100 -7.03 -9.54 -20.23
CA ASP A 100 -7.78 -8.63 -21.10
C ASP A 100 -8.75 -7.74 -20.35
N GLU A 101 -8.70 -7.74 -19.05
CA GLU A 101 -9.58 -6.90 -18.26
C GLU A 101 -9.16 -5.44 -18.34
N ALA A 102 -10.09 -4.53 -18.58
CA ALA A 102 -9.78 -3.12 -18.71
C ALA A 102 -9.31 -2.55 -17.38
N GLU A 103 -8.42 -1.59 -17.44
CA GLU A 103 -7.88 -1.01 -16.23
C GLU A 103 -8.94 -0.31 -15.38
N GLU A 104 -9.92 0.34 -16.02
CA GLU A 104 -10.96 0.98 -15.21
C GLU A 104 -11.82 -0.04 -14.48
N ASP A 105 -12.02 -1.22 -15.05
CA ASP A 105 -12.75 -2.27 -14.35
C ASP A 105 -11.94 -2.80 -13.18
N ARG A 106 -10.63 -2.95 -13.39
CA ARG A 106 -9.75 -3.38 -12.30
C ARG A 106 -9.76 -2.36 -11.17
N GLU A 107 -9.76 -1.08 -11.52
CA GLU A 107 -9.74 -0.05 -10.49
C GLU A 107 -11.03 -0.03 -9.69
N ASP A 108 -12.16 -0.30 -10.32
CA ASP A 108 -13.42 -0.38 -9.61
C ASP A 108 -13.40 -1.50 -8.58
N VAL A 109 -12.81 -2.65 -8.95
CA VAL A 109 -12.68 -3.76 -8.02
C VAL A 109 -11.77 -3.39 -6.85
N ARG A 110 -10.66 -2.72 -7.13
CA ARG A 110 -9.74 -2.31 -6.06
C ARG A 110 -10.41 -1.35 -5.10
N ARG A 111 -11.21 -0.42 -5.60
CA ARG A 111 -11.92 0.50 -4.73
C ARG A 111 -12.90 -0.23 -3.84
N GLU A 112 -13.56 -1.24 -4.38
CA GLU A 112 -14.49 -2.02 -3.60
C GLU A 112 -13.76 -2.79 -2.51
N MET A 113 -12.59 -3.33 -2.83
CA MET A 113 -11.80 -4.05 -1.84
C MET A 113 -11.36 -3.12 -0.72
N GLU A 114 -10.97 -1.89 -1.07
CA GLU A 114 -10.59 -0.92 -0.05
C GLU A 114 -11.78 -0.58 0.84
N ALA A 115 -12.96 -0.47 0.25
CA ALA A 115 -14.15 -0.19 1.04
C ALA A 115 -14.46 -1.32 2.02
N ARG A 116 -14.28 -2.56 1.57
CA ARG A 116 -14.48 -3.69 2.47
C ARG A 116 -13.48 -3.69 3.61
N ALA A 117 -12.24 -3.37 3.30
CA ALA A 117 -11.20 -3.33 4.34
C ALA A 117 -11.49 -2.24 5.34
N ARG A 118 -12.01 -1.09 4.89
CA ARG A 118 -12.37 -0.03 5.80
C ARG A 118 -13.51 -0.46 6.73
N MET A 119 -14.49 -1.17 6.19
CA MET A 119 -15.59 -1.64 7.02
C MET A 119 -15.12 -2.62 8.07
N LYS A 120 -14.20 -3.50 7.70
CA LYS A 120 -13.63 -4.42 8.66
C LYS A 120 -12.90 -3.67 9.76
N ASN A 121 -12.18 -2.62 9.37
CA ASN A 121 -11.39 -1.85 10.30
C ASN A 121 -12.26 -1.05 11.28
N GLU A 122 -13.44 -0.66 10.85
CA GLU A 122 -14.35 0.08 11.69
C GLU A 122 -15.16 -0.83 12.61
N GLY A 123 -15.39 -2.00 12.20
CA GLY A 123 -16.18 -2.92 12.93
C GLY A 123 -15.40 -3.77 13.85
#